data_be17c262b8e831744f410f81c9112889
#
_entry.id   be17c262b8e831744f410f81c9112889
#
_cell.length_a   1.000
_cell.length_b   1.000
_cell.length_c   1.000
_cell.angle_alpha   90.00
_cell.angle_beta   90.00
_cell.angle_gamma   90.00
#
_symmetry.space_group_name_H-M   'P 1'
#
loop_
_entity.id
_entity.type
_entity.pdbx_description
1 polymer ?
#
loop_
_entity_poly.entity_id
_entity_poly.type
_entity_poly.pdbx_seq_one_letter_code
_entity_poly.pdbx_strand_id
1 'polypeptide(L)'
;MTAVEQLLQKQRAQILQLAARHGAQRVRIFGSVIRGTATEGSDIDLLVAFEPDRSLLDLIGFKQDLQELLSRPVDVVSEGGLSPYLKDRILHEAKPL
;
A
#
# COMPACT_ATOMS: atom_id res chain seq x y z
N MET A 1 1.46 14.22 -13.28
CA MET A 1 1.76 13.07 -12.40
C MET A 1 2.84 13.46 -11.40
N THR A 2 2.63 13.18 -10.12
CA THR A 2 3.62 13.50 -9.09
C THR A 2 4.83 12.58 -9.17
N ALA A 3 5.94 12.98 -8.52
CA ALA A 3 7.14 12.13 -8.44
C ALA A 3 6.84 10.80 -7.73
N VAL A 4 5.96 10.82 -6.72
CA VAL A 4 5.56 9.61 -5.99
C VAL A 4 4.78 8.67 -6.90
N GLU A 5 3.84 9.20 -7.68
CA GLU A 5 3.08 8.38 -8.63
C GLU A 5 3.98 7.75 -9.69
N GLN A 6 4.95 8.52 -10.19
CA GLN A 6 5.93 7.99 -11.14
C GLN A 6 6.78 6.89 -10.53
N LEU A 7 7.22 7.06 -9.29
CA LEU A 7 7.98 6.05 -8.56
C LEU A 7 7.18 4.75 -8.43
N LEU A 8 5.91 4.85 -8.04
CA LEU A 8 5.05 3.68 -7.89
C LEU A 8 4.84 2.95 -9.21
N GLN A 9 4.64 3.69 -10.30
CA GLN A 9 4.51 3.07 -11.62
C GLN A 9 5.79 2.40 -12.07
N LYS A 10 6.92 3.04 -11.86
CA LYS A 10 8.22 2.50 -12.22
C LYS A 10 8.53 1.21 -11.45
N GLN A 11 8.16 1.15 -10.19
CA GLN A 11 8.44 0.01 -9.31
C GLN A 11 7.26 -0.95 -9.17
N ARG A 12 6.23 -0.79 -9.99
CA ARG A 12 5.01 -1.58 -9.87
C ARG A 12 5.26 -3.08 -9.89
N ALA A 13 6.08 -3.56 -10.81
CA ALA A 13 6.37 -4.99 -10.93
C ALA A 13 7.04 -5.54 -9.67
N GLN A 14 8.01 -4.80 -9.11
CA GLN A 14 8.69 -5.20 -7.89
C GLN A 14 7.75 -5.17 -6.69
N ILE A 15 6.88 -4.17 -6.61
CA ILE A 15 5.88 -4.10 -5.53
C ILE A 15 4.96 -5.32 -5.58
N LEU A 16 4.49 -5.68 -6.76
CA LEU A 16 3.60 -6.85 -6.91
C LEU A 16 4.32 -8.17 -6.61
N GLN A 17 5.62 -8.26 -6.92
CA GLN A 17 6.41 -9.43 -6.54
C GLN A 17 6.54 -9.55 -5.02
N LEU A 18 6.80 -8.45 -4.34
CA LEU A 18 6.87 -8.43 -2.88
C LEU A 18 5.51 -8.77 -2.27
N ALA A 19 4.44 -8.25 -2.86
CA ALA A 19 3.08 -8.56 -2.41
C ALA A 19 2.82 -10.07 -2.49
N ALA A 20 3.16 -10.70 -3.59
CA ALA A 20 3.00 -12.14 -3.75
C ALA A 20 3.80 -12.92 -2.70
N ARG A 21 5.02 -12.48 -2.41
CA ARG A 21 5.87 -13.12 -1.41
C ARG A 21 5.22 -13.13 -0.02
N HIS A 22 4.56 -12.05 0.34
CA HIS A 22 3.94 -11.88 1.66
C HIS A 22 2.45 -12.21 1.70
N GLY A 23 1.90 -12.74 0.61
CA GLY A 23 0.49 -13.10 0.56
C GLY A 23 -0.47 -11.92 0.49
N ALA A 24 0.01 -10.77 0.04
CA ALA A 24 -0.83 -9.59 -0.15
C ALA A 24 -1.51 -9.64 -1.51
N GLN A 25 -2.83 -9.54 -1.50
CA GLN A 25 -3.66 -9.50 -2.70
C GLN A 25 -4.25 -8.10 -2.87
N ARG A 26 -4.67 -7.77 -4.07
CA ARG A 26 -5.41 -6.53 -4.35
C ARG A 26 -4.76 -5.29 -3.73
N VAL A 27 -3.51 -5.04 -4.09
CA VAL A 27 -2.78 -3.87 -3.61
C VAL A 27 -3.41 -2.61 -4.22
N ARG A 28 -3.83 -1.70 -3.36
CA ARG A 28 -4.45 -0.42 -3.74
C ARG A 28 -3.72 0.73 -3.08
N ILE A 29 -3.80 1.91 -3.69
CA ILE A 29 -3.23 3.14 -3.15
C ILE A 29 -4.36 4.00 -2.64
N PHE A 30 -4.18 4.61 -1.47
CA PHE A 30 -5.12 5.60 -0.95
C PHE A 30 -4.36 6.76 -0.29
N GLY A 31 -5.08 7.68 0.31
CA GLY A 31 -4.46 8.80 1.03
C GLY A 31 -3.93 9.88 0.11
N SER A 32 -2.84 10.54 0.53
CA SER A 32 -2.33 11.74 -0.14
C SER A 32 -1.92 11.52 -1.59
N VAL A 33 -1.40 10.33 -1.93
CA VAL A 33 -1.02 10.03 -3.33
C VAL A 33 -2.24 10.09 -4.24
N ILE A 34 -3.34 9.45 -3.83
CA ILE A 34 -4.57 9.43 -4.62
C ILE A 34 -5.22 10.82 -4.68
N ARG A 35 -5.15 11.59 -3.59
CA ARG A 35 -5.71 12.94 -3.56
C ARG A 35 -4.85 13.96 -4.31
N GLY A 36 -3.65 13.58 -4.75
CA GLY A 36 -2.75 14.48 -5.47
C GLY A 36 -2.05 15.50 -4.57
N THR A 37 -2.04 15.29 -3.25
CA THR A 37 -1.42 16.19 -2.28
C THR A 37 -0.10 15.66 -1.76
N ALA A 38 0.38 14.53 -2.27
CA ALA A 38 1.63 13.93 -1.80
C ALA A 38 2.83 14.79 -2.16
N THR A 39 3.76 14.90 -1.20
CA THR A 39 5.05 15.56 -1.39
C THR A 39 6.15 14.53 -1.19
N GLU A 40 7.42 14.93 -1.36
CA GLU A 40 8.55 14.02 -1.15
C GLU A 40 8.61 13.44 0.27
N GLY A 41 8.11 14.17 1.26
CA GLY A 41 8.08 13.71 2.63
C GLY A 41 6.82 12.96 3.02
N SER A 42 5.87 12.79 2.10
CA SER A 42 4.62 12.10 2.41
C SER A 42 4.81 10.60 2.50
N ASP A 43 4.07 9.97 3.41
CA ASP A 43 3.98 8.51 3.47
C ASP A 43 3.17 7.99 2.29
N ILE A 44 3.50 6.79 1.85
CA ILE A 44 2.70 6.08 0.86
C ILE A 44 1.73 5.18 1.61
N ASP A 45 0.43 5.35 1.36
CA ASP A 45 -0.62 4.57 2.03
C ASP A 45 -1.13 3.50 1.08
N LEU A 46 -0.98 2.24 1.48
CA LEU A 46 -1.45 1.10 0.70
C LEU A 46 -2.51 0.32 1.48
N LEU A 47 -3.57 -0.03 0.78
CA LEU A 47 -4.62 -0.91 1.28
C LEU A 47 -4.49 -2.26 0.60
N VAL A 48 -4.35 -3.31 1.39
CA VAL A 48 -4.13 -4.66 0.85
C VAL A 48 -5.08 -5.65 1.52
N ALA A 49 -5.36 -6.73 0.79
CA ALA A 49 -6.05 -7.88 1.34
C ALA A 49 -5.05 -9.03 1.43
N PHE A 50 -4.84 -9.55 2.63
CA PHE A 50 -3.95 -10.70 2.81
C PHE A 50 -4.71 -12.01 2.68
N GLU A 51 -4.02 -13.05 2.25
CA GLU A 51 -4.55 -14.41 2.23
C GLU A 51 -4.97 -14.82 3.65
N PRO A 52 -6.01 -15.68 3.79
CA PRO A 52 -6.56 -16.00 5.12
C PRO A 52 -5.57 -16.63 6.09
N ASP A 53 -4.56 -17.31 5.60
CA ASP A 53 -3.56 -18.00 6.43
C ASP A 53 -2.34 -17.14 6.74
N ARG A 54 -2.37 -15.87 6.38
CA ARG A 54 -1.27 -14.94 6.66
C ARG A 54 -1.46 -14.25 8.00
N SER A 55 -0.33 -13.85 8.59
CA SER A 55 -0.31 -13.24 9.91
C SER A 55 0.13 -11.78 9.85
N LEU A 56 0.10 -11.11 11.02
CA LEU A 56 0.62 -9.76 11.15
C LEU A 56 2.10 -9.68 10.74
N LEU A 57 2.86 -10.76 10.90
CA LEU A 57 4.26 -10.80 10.49
C LEU A 57 4.41 -10.62 8.98
N ASP A 58 3.48 -11.13 8.20
CA ASP A 58 3.49 -10.93 6.74
C ASP A 58 3.26 -9.46 6.39
N LEU A 59 2.35 -8.79 7.09
CA LEU A 59 2.12 -7.36 6.90
C LEU A 59 3.37 -6.55 7.21
N ILE A 60 4.01 -6.84 8.35
CA ILE A 60 5.22 -6.14 8.78
C ILE A 60 6.35 -6.37 7.80
N GLY A 61 6.54 -7.61 7.34
CA GLY A 61 7.58 -7.95 6.37
C GLY A 61 7.35 -7.25 5.04
N PHE A 62 6.11 -7.20 4.56
CA PHE A 62 5.75 -6.50 3.34
C PHE A 62 6.06 -5.00 3.45
N LYS A 63 5.65 -4.40 4.56
CA LYS A 63 5.92 -2.98 4.82
C LYS A 63 7.42 -2.68 4.80
N GLN A 64 8.22 -3.49 5.49
CA GLN A 64 9.66 -3.30 5.55
C GLN A 64 10.31 -3.42 4.17
N ASP A 65 9.93 -4.43 3.39
CA ASP A 65 10.46 -4.63 2.05
C ASP A 65 10.10 -3.47 1.13
N LEU A 66 8.87 -2.95 1.25
CA LEU A 66 8.45 -1.79 0.46
C LEU A 66 9.22 -0.53 0.83
N GLN A 67 9.48 -0.31 2.11
CA GLN A 67 10.25 0.86 2.56
C GLN A 67 11.68 0.80 2.03
N GLU A 68 12.29 -0.38 1.98
CA GLU A 68 13.61 -0.54 1.38
C GLU A 68 13.57 -0.28 -0.12
N LEU A 69 12.60 -0.85 -0.82
CA LEU A 69 12.47 -0.69 -2.27
C LEU A 69 12.24 0.77 -2.67
N LEU A 70 11.36 1.46 -1.96
CA LEU A 70 10.90 2.79 -2.34
C LEU A 70 11.69 3.91 -1.64
N SER A 71 12.53 3.58 -0.67
CA SER A 71 13.35 4.53 0.10
C SER A 71 12.51 5.64 0.72
N ARG A 72 11.32 5.28 1.24
CA ARG A 72 10.45 6.22 1.94
C ARG A 72 9.48 5.48 2.85
N PRO A 73 8.84 6.17 3.81
CA PRO A 73 7.86 5.54 4.68
C PRO A 73 6.67 5.02 3.89
N VAL A 74 6.25 3.81 4.21
CA VAL A 74 5.06 3.18 3.62
C VAL A 74 4.18 2.72 4.77
N ASP A 75 2.89 3.03 4.67
CA ASP A 75 1.90 2.55 5.61
C ASP A 75 1.06 1.48 4.91
N VAL A 76 1.01 0.30 5.50
CA VAL A 76 0.26 -0.83 4.92
C VAL A 76 -0.93 -1.13 5.83
N VAL A 77 -2.12 -1.01 5.28
CA VAL A 77 -3.37 -1.25 6.01
C VAL A 77 -4.06 -2.48 5.40
N SER A 78 -4.41 -3.43 6.25
CA SER A 78 -5.17 -4.61 5.83
C SER A 78 -6.65 -4.27 5.78
N GLU A 79 -7.35 -4.72 4.72
CA GLU A 79 -8.80 -4.53 4.62
C GLU A 79 -9.52 -5.09 5.85
N GLY A 80 -9.10 -6.24 6.36
CA GLY A 80 -9.71 -6.87 7.53
C GLY A 80 -9.48 -6.13 8.83
N GLY A 81 -8.47 -5.25 8.88
CA GLY A 81 -8.13 -4.47 10.07
C GLY A 81 -8.79 -3.09 10.13
N LEU A 82 -9.54 -2.70 9.10
CA LEU A 82 -10.17 -1.39 9.07
C LEU A 82 -11.41 -1.34 9.97
N SER A 83 -11.55 -0.22 10.70
CA SER A 83 -12.77 0.01 11.45
C SER A 83 -13.96 0.21 10.50
N PRO A 84 -15.18 -0.15 10.89
CA PRO A 84 -16.36 0.04 10.03
C PRO A 84 -16.56 1.48 9.57
N TYR A 85 -16.17 2.45 10.40
CA TYR A 85 -16.33 3.86 10.07
C TYR A 85 -15.40 4.33 8.96
N LEU A 86 -14.19 3.75 8.88
CA LEU A 86 -13.19 4.13 7.89
C LEU A 86 -13.22 3.26 6.66
N LYS A 87 -13.74 2.04 6.78
CA LYS A 87 -13.66 1.04 5.72
C LYS A 87 -14.29 1.53 4.41
N ASP A 88 -15.53 1.99 4.47
CA ASP A 88 -16.24 2.44 3.27
C ASP A 88 -15.54 3.63 2.61
N ARG A 89 -15.07 4.57 3.44
CA ARG A 89 -14.38 5.75 2.94
C ARG A 89 -13.08 5.40 2.23
N ILE A 90 -12.26 4.55 2.86
CA ILE A 90 -10.97 4.16 2.30
C ILE A 90 -11.15 3.31 1.05
N LEU A 91 -12.09 2.36 1.07
CA LEU A 91 -12.36 1.53 -0.11
C LEU A 91 -12.88 2.36 -1.29
N HIS A 92 -13.66 3.41 -1.00
CA HIS A 92 -14.16 4.29 -2.04
C HIS A 92 -13.06 5.16 -2.67
N GLU A 93 -12.11 5.60 -1.84
CA GLU A 93 -10.98 6.42 -2.29
C GLU A 93 -9.89 5.58 -2.99
N ALA A 94 -9.64 4.37 -2.52
CA ALA A 94 -8.52 3.55 -2.96
C ALA A 94 -8.63 3.14 -4.43
N LYS A 95 -7.48 3.16 -5.11
CA LYS A 95 -7.38 2.76 -6.52
C LYS A 95 -6.32 1.67 -6.67
N PRO A 96 -6.51 0.72 -7.59
CA PRO A 96 -5.49 -0.30 -7.85
C PRO A 96 -4.14 0.32 -8.21
N LEU A 97 -3.11 -0.36 -7.76
CA LEU A 97 -1.74 0.05 -8.05
C LEU A 97 -1.44 0.01 -9.57
#